data_7c543f499c7bd47f74830058b8a35898
#
_entry.id   7c543f499c7bd47f74830058b8a35898
#
_cell.length_a   1.000
_cell.length_b   1.000
_cell.length_c   1.000
_cell.angle_alpha   90.00
_cell.angle_beta   90.00
_cell.angle_gamma   90.00
#
_symmetry.space_group_name_H-M   'P 1'
#
loop_
_entity.id
_entity.type
_entity.pdbx_description
1 polymer ?
#
loop_
_entity_poly.entity_id
_entity_poly.type
_entity_poly.pdbx_seq_one_letter_code
_entity_poly.pdbx_strand_id
1 'polypeptide(L)'
;WEKSRQAWDFNGNGENSGIYKSVDSGNTWKLISTKKSGFPIGNGVGRIGLAVFDSNTIYAVVDNQFRRPKNKISVDKIELTKNYFESISKEEFLKTDELKLDRFLKSNNFPKKYNSKKIKGLVKADSIKPSDLKLYLEDANTVMFETPIIGAQVYRSNDGGLNWTLKNSYYLDRL
;
A
#
# COMPACT_ATOMS: atom_id res chain seq x y z
N TRP A 1 12.95 0.86 -17.66
CA TRP A 1 12.45 1.61 -16.52
C TRP A 1 12.61 3.11 -16.80
N GLU A 2 11.47 3.80 -16.80
CA GLU A 2 11.41 5.24 -16.98
C GLU A 2 11.75 5.94 -15.66
N LYS A 3 12.51 7.03 -15.75
CA LYS A 3 12.84 7.88 -14.59
C LYS A 3 13.04 9.31 -15.03
N SER A 4 12.68 10.25 -14.19
CA SER A 4 13.09 11.65 -14.33
C SER A 4 13.75 12.14 -13.03
N ARG A 5 14.76 12.98 -13.17
CA ARG A 5 15.47 13.57 -12.03
C ARG A 5 15.60 15.07 -12.25
N GLN A 6 15.15 15.83 -11.29
CA GLN A 6 15.38 17.26 -11.16
C GLN A 6 16.20 17.55 -9.91
N ALA A 7 16.64 18.80 -9.71
CA ALA A 7 17.50 19.16 -8.59
C ALA A 7 16.92 18.76 -7.22
N TRP A 8 15.60 18.79 -7.09
CA TRP A 8 14.87 18.56 -5.83
C TRP A 8 13.80 17.48 -5.93
N ASP A 9 13.74 16.77 -7.05
CA ASP A 9 12.73 15.75 -7.28
C ASP A 9 13.30 14.56 -8.05
N PHE A 10 12.81 13.39 -7.72
CA PHE A 10 13.12 12.13 -8.39
C PHE A 10 11.84 11.33 -8.61
N ASN A 11 11.46 11.18 -9.86
CA ASN A 11 10.40 10.27 -10.26
C ASN A 11 11.02 8.98 -10.83
N GLY A 12 10.79 7.86 -10.17
CA GLY A 12 11.36 6.56 -10.51
C GLY A 12 10.39 5.60 -11.21
N ASN A 13 9.28 6.10 -11.74
CA ASN A 13 8.26 5.35 -12.44
C ASN A 13 7.73 6.11 -13.67
N GLY A 14 7.05 5.41 -14.57
CA GLY A 14 6.48 6.05 -15.75
C GLY A 14 5.83 5.06 -16.71
N GLU A 15 5.03 5.59 -17.64
CA GLU A 15 4.23 4.82 -18.60
C GLU A 15 5.07 3.95 -19.54
N ASN A 16 6.29 4.38 -19.84
CA ASN A 16 7.20 3.67 -20.74
C ASN A 16 8.06 2.62 -20.01
N SER A 17 7.86 2.44 -18.69
CA SER A 17 8.48 1.34 -17.96
C SER A 17 7.90 0.01 -18.42
N GLY A 18 8.76 -0.92 -18.81
CA GLY A 18 8.30 -2.23 -19.28
C GLY A 18 9.43 -3.19 -19.55
N ILE A 19 9.08 -4.42 -19.90
CA ILE A 19 10.01 -5.49 -20.28
C ILE A 19 10.00 -5.61 -21.81
N TYR A 20 11.17 -5.47 -22.40
CA TYR A 20 11.37 -5.60 -23.83
C TYR A 20 12.19 -6.86 -24.12
N LYS A 21 11.87 -7.54 -25.21
CA LYS A 21 12.57 -8.73 -25.68
C LYS A 21 13.04 -8.54 -27.13
N SER A 22 14.27 -8.90 -27.38
CA SER A 22 14.83 -9.08 -28.72
C SER A 22 14.94 -10.57 -29.03
N VAL A 23 14.76 -10.94 -30.29
CA VAL A 23 14.97 -12.29 -30.84
C VAL A 23 15.99 -12.29 -32.00
N ASP A 24 16.61 -11.13 -32.25
CA ASP A 24 17.54 -10.89 -33.34
C ASP A 24 18.85 -10.24 -32.87
N SER A 25 19.36 -10.72 -31.73
CA SER A 25 20.63 -10.25 -31.13
C SER A 25 20.65 -8.76 -30.79
N GLY A 26 19.49 -8.17 -30.50
CA GLY A 26 19.37 -6.78 -30.05
C GLY A 26 19.11 -5.77 -31.18
N ASN A 27 18.95 -6.22 -32.43
CA ASN A 27 18.67 -5.32 -33.55
C ASN A 27 17.26 -4.71 -33.43
N THR A 28 16.27 -5.52 -32.99
CA THR A 28 14.92 -5.02 -32.72
C THR A 28 14.45 -5.45 -31.36
N TRP A 29 13.57 -4.63 -30.75
CA TRP A 29 13.04 -4.84 -29.42
C TRP A 29 11.53 -4.72 -29.42
N LYS A 30 10.85 -5.69 -28.83
CA LYS A 30 9.40 -5.71 -28.69
C LYS A 30 9.01 -5.65 -27.22
N LEU A 31 8.09 -4.74 -26.87
CA LEU A 31 7.47 -4.69 -25.54
C LEU A 31 6.65 -5.96 -25.32
N ILE A 32 7.00 -6.74 -24.28
CA ILE A 32 6.33 -7.98 -23.91
C ILE A 32 5.48 -7.85 -22.64
N SER A 33 5.76 -6.88 -21.76
CA SER A 33 4.89 -6.53 -20.64
C SER A 33 3.67 -5.74 -21.15
N THR A 34 2.63 -6.46 -21.53
CA THR A 34 1.38 -5.90 -22.04
C THR A 34 0.24 -6.07 -21.03
N LYS A 35 -0.89 -5.40 -21.26
CA LYS A 35 -2.08 -5.54 -20.40
C LYS A 35 -2.54 -6.99 -20.22
N LYS A 36 -2.26 -7.86 -21.19
CA LYS A 36 -2.64 -9.29 -21.15
C LYS A 36 -1.56 -10.17 -20.51
N SER A 37 -0.33 -9.68 -20.36
CA SER A 37 0.79 -10.48 -19.87
C SER A 37 0.72 -10.81 -18.37
N GLY A 38 -0.13 -10.14 -17.59
CA GLY A 38 -0.17 -10.28 -16.14
C GLY A 38 0.92 -9.50 -15.39
N PHE A 39 1.80 -8.77 -16.10
CA PHE A 39 2.78 -7.87 -15.51
C PHE A 39 2.18 -6.46 -15.36
N PRO A 40 2.51 -5.70 -14.31
CA PRO A 40 2.01 -4.33 -14.15
C PRO A 40 2.49 -3.42 -15.29
N ILE A 41 1.63 -2.51 -15.71
CA ILE A 41 1.90 -1.53 -16.76
C ILE A 41 1.39 -0.15 -16.34
N GLY A 42 1.92 0.91 -16.91
CA GLY A 42 1.48 2.29 -16.70
C GLY A 42 2.32 3.06 -15.69
N ASN A 43 1.85 4.23 -15.30
CA ASN A 43 2.58 5.23 -14.50
C ASN A 43 3.10 4.75 -13.14
N GLY A 44 2.55 3.68 -12.59
CA GLY A 44 3.01 3.13 -11.32
C GLY A 44 4.14 2.10 -11.46
N VAL A 45 4.62 1.83 -12.65
CA VAL A 45 5.72 0.85 -12.87
C VAL A 45 7.06 1.54 -12.67
N GLY A 46 7.72 1.20 -11.57
CA GLY A 46 9.04 1.69 -11.22
C GLY A 46 10.17 0.81 -11.75
N ARG A 47 11.22 0.66 -10.97
CA ARG A 47 12.40 -0.13 -11.33
C ARG A 47 12.03 -1.59 -11.56
N ILE A 48 12.59 -2.18 -12.60
CA ILE A 48 12.44 -3.60 -12.94
C ILE A 48 13.83 -4.24 -12.92
N GLY A 49 13.97 -5.32 -12.16
CA GLY A 49 15.11 -6.21 -12.19
C GLY A 49 14.71 -7.54 -12.82
N LEU A 50 15.58 -8.12 -13.64
CA LEU A 50 15.33 -9.40 -14.32
C LEU A 50 16.41 -10.41 -13.92
N ALA A 51 15.98 -11.68 -13.74
CA ALA A 51 16.86 -12.83 -13.60
C ALA A 51 16.37 -13.92 -14.54
N VAL A 52 17.22 -14.31 -15.47
CA VAL A 52 16.93 -15.34 -16.48
C VAL A 52 17.58 -16.65 -16.04
N PHE A 53 16.78 -17.69 -15.85
CA PHE A 53 17.27 -19.03 -15.54
C PHE A 53 17.52 -19.82 -16.81
N ASP A 54 16.55 -19.81 -17.73
CA ASP A 54 16.63 -20.40 -19.07
C ASP A 54 15.76 -19.61 -20.07
N SER A 55 15.64 -20.09 -21.30
CA SER A 55 14.87 -19.43 -22.35
C SER A 55 13.39 -19.22 -22.02
N ASN A 56 12.83 -20.02 -21.14
CA ASN A 56 11.42 -20.01 -20.75
C ASN A 56 11.22 -19.41 -19.36
N THR A 57 12.11 -19.71 -18.43
CA THR A 57 11.96 -19.37 -17.01
C THR A 57 12.66 -18.04 -16.70
N ILE A 58 11.88 -17.03 -16.43
CA ILE A 58 12.36 -15.68 -16.10
C ILE A 58 11.68 -15.21 -14.81
N TYR A 59 12.46 -14.59 -13.93
CA TYR A 59 11.96 -13.87 -12.78
C TYR A 59 12.11 -12.38 -13.00
N ALA A 60 11.12 -11.62 -12.53
CA ALA A 60 11.16 -10.17 -12.52
C ALA A 60 10.80 -9.64 -11.14
N VAL A 61 11.57 -8.69 -10.65
CA VAL A 61 11.23 -7.90 -9.46
C VAL A 61 10.86 -6.50 -9.95
N VAL A 62 9.72 -5.99 -9.54
CA VAL A 62 9.26 -4.64 -9.88
C VAL A 62 8.97 -3.84 -8.62
N ASP A 63 9.42 -2.58 -8.61
CA ASP A 63 8.99 -1.58 -7.66
C ASP A 63 7.64 -1.03 -8.14
N ASN A 64 6.57 -1.51 -7.52
CA ASN A 64 5.21 -1.15 -7.91
C ASN A 64 4.74 0.06 -7.09
N GLN A 65 4.71 1.23 -7.73
CA GLN A 65 4.33 2.52 -7.16
C GLN A 65 2.81 2.79 -7.23
N PHE A 66 2.02 1.85 -7.74
CA PHE A 66 0.57 1.97 -7.68
C PHE A 66 0.11 1.98 -6.23
N ARG A 67 -0.91 2.78 -5.95
CA ARG A 67 -1.52 2.80 -4.63
C ARG A 67 -2.15 1.45 -4.31
N ARG A 68 -1.95 0.99 -3.09
CA ARG A 68 -2.66 -0.19 -2.58
C ARG A 68 -4.16 0.01 -2.70
N PRO A 69 -4.90 -0.98 -3.18
CA PRO A 69 -6.35 -0.92 -3.12
C PRO A 69 -6.73 -0.76 -1.64
N LYS A 70 -7.47 0.30 -1.33
CA LYS A 70 -8.09 0.41 -0.02
C LYS A 70 -8.98 -0.82 0.12
N ASN A 71 -8.73 -1.66 1.13
CA ASN A 71 -9.66 -2.71 1.47
C ASN A 71 -11.01 -2.02 1.64
N LYS A 72 -11.95 -2.33 0.76
CA LYS A 72 -13.36 -2.01 0.98
C LYS A 72 -13.78 -2.88 2.15
N ILE A 73 -13.56 -2.37 3.37
CA ILE A 73 -14.27 -2.88 4.52
C ILE A 73 -15.73 -2.66 4.15
N SER A 74 -16.47 -3.73 4.03
CA SER A 74 -17.90 -3.70 3.74
C SER A 74 -18.53 -2.69 4.69
N VAL A 75 -19.08 -1.62 4.10
CA VAL A 75 -19.69 -0.51 4.81
C VAL A 75 -21.07 -1.00 5.29
N ASP A 76 -21.07 -1.74 6.36
CA ASP A 76 -22.27 -1.97 7.14
C ASP A 76 -22.31 -0.96 8.29
N LYS A 77 -23.04 0.12 7.97
CA LYS A 77 -23.71 1.07 8.86
C LYS A 77 -22.91 1.73 10.00
N ILE A 78 -22.63 3.01 9.77
CA ILE A 78 -22.16 4.01 10.74
C ILE A 78 -20.78 3.64 11.31
N GLU A 79 -19.75 3.80 10.50
CA GLU A 79 -18.37 3.78 10.97
C GLU A 79 -18.05 5.10 11.66
N LEU A 80 -17.33 4.98 12.78
CA LEU A 80 -16.77 6.15 13.46
C LEU A 80 -15.80 6.85 12.51
N THR A 81 -15.97 8.15 12.33
CA THR A 81 -15.09 8.97 11.49
C THR A 81 -14.13 9.78 12.35
N LYS A 82 -13.04 10.29 11.78
CA LYS A 82 -12.12 11.19 12.49
C LYS A 82 -12.85 12.39 13.10
N ASN A 83 -13.81 12.95 12.37
CA ASN A 83 -14.57 14.12 12.81
C ASN A 83 -15.52 13.83 13.98
N TYR A 84 -15.94 12.56 14.14
CA TYR A 84 -16.74 12.13 15.28
C TYR A 84 -16.03 12.41 16.62
N PHE A 85 -14.72 12.22 16.67
CA PHE A 85 -13.93 12.39 17.89
C PHE A 85 -13.57 13.85 18.20
N GLU A 86 -13.79 14.78 17.24
CA GLU A 86 -13.49 16.19 17.42
C GLU A 86 -14.49 16.89 18.34
N SER A 87 -15.76 16.53 18.26
CA SER A 87 -16.87 17.22 18.91
C SER A 87 -17.60 16.42 19.99
N ILE A 88 -17.23 15.13 20.14
CA ILE A 88 -17.90 14.25 21.09
C ILE A 88 -17.52 14.57 22.54
N SER A 89 -18.51 14.59 23.43
CA SER A 89 -18.28 14.72 24.86
C SER A 89 -17.67 13.44 25.44
N LYS A 90 -17.03 13.56 26.62
CA LYS A 90 -16.46 12.41 27.34
C LYS A 90 -17.54 11.35 27.65
N GLU A 91 -18.72 11.80 28.09
CA GLU A 91 -19.84 10.94 28.47
C GLU A 91 -20.37 10.14 27.28
N GLU A 92 -20.52 10.78 26.13
CA GLU A 92 -20.96 10.15 24.88
C GLU A 92 -19.90 9.20 24.34
N PHE A 93 -18.62 9.59 24.40
CA PHE A 93 -17.52 8.70 24.00
C PHE A 93 -17.52 7.41 24.81
N LEU A 94 -17.71 7.47 26.13
CA LEU A 94 -17.74 6.28 27.00
C LEU A 94 -18.91 5.35 26.66
N LYS A 95 -20.01 5.86 26.09
CA LYS A 95 -21.15 5.08 25.61
C LYS A 95 -20.94 4.48 24.23
N THR A 96 -19.90 4.89 23.48
CA THR A 96 -19.61 4.36 22.15
C THR A 96 -19.46 2.84 22.19
N ASP A 97 -20.01 2.16 21.19
CA ASP A 97 -19.90 0.70 21.05
C ASP A 97 -18.44 0.25 20.93
N GLU A 98 -18.06 -0.76 21.75
CA GLU A 98 -16.67 -1.22 21.84
C GLU A 98 -16.20 -1.86 20.53
N LEU A 99 -17.07 -2.61 19.82
CA LEU A 99 -16.72 -3.26 18.57
C LEU A 99 -16.50 -2.23 17.45
N LYS A 100 -17.31 -1.16 17.44
CA LYS A 100 -17.13 -0.06 16.48
C LYS A 100 -15.82 0.69 16.76
N LEU A 101 -15.51 0.94 18.02
CA LEU A 101 -14.27 1.60 18.40
C LEU A 101 -13.05 0.73 18.08
N ASP A 102 -13.09 -0.58 18.36
CA ASP A 102 -12.01 -1.49 18.01
C ASP A 102 -11.79 -1.58 16.48
N ARG A 103 -12.87 -1.60 15.69
CA ARG A 103 -12.76 -1.54 14.23
C ARG A 103 -12.11 -0.23 13.78
N PHE A 104 -12.52 0.90 14.34
CA PHE A 104 -11.92 2.19 14.04
C PHE A 104 -10.42 2.21 14.35
N LEU A 105 -10.02 1.78 15.54
CA LEU A 105 -8.62 1.71 15.96
C LEU A 105 -7.80 0.81 15.02
N LYS A 106 -8.35 -0.36 14.66
CA LYS A 106 -7.70 -1.31 13.75
C LYS A 106 -7.60 -0.79 12.32
N SER A 107 -8.67 -0.18 11.79
CA SER A 107 -8.68 0.36 10.42
C SER A 107 -7.76 1.57 10.24
N ASN A 108 -7.44 2.26 11.32
CA ASN A 108 -6.53 3.41 11.36
C ASN A 108 -5.14 3.07 11.92
N ASN A 109 -4.76 1.78 11.94
CA ASN A 109 -3.42 1.31 12.32
C ASN A 109 -2.94 1.71 13.72
N PHE A 110 -3.86 1.88 14.67
CA PHE A 110 -3.45 2.08 16.05
C PHE A 110 -2.67 0.86 16.58
N PRO A 111 -1.63 1.06 17.41
CA PRO A 111 -0.90 -0.04 18.00
C PRO A 111 -1.83 -1.02 18.73
N LYS A 112 -1.60 -2.34 18.57
CA LYS A 112 -2.45 -3.41 19.16
C LYS A 112 -2.66 -3.31 20.66
N LYS A 113 -1.75 -2.62 21.37
CA LYS A 113 -1.89 -2.35 22.80
C LYS A 113 -3.04 -1.41 23.15
N TYR A 114 -3.58 -0.66 22.18
CA TYR A 114 -4.71 0.25 22.33
C TYR A 114 -5.96 -0.40 21.74
N ASN A 115 -6.79 -0.93 22.62
CA ASN A 115 -8.12 -1.43 22.30
C ASN A 115 -9.19 -0.53 22.94
N SER A 116 -10.45 -0.75 22.59
CA SER A 116 -11.59 0.03 23.07
C SER A 116 -11.62 0.17 24.59
N LYS A 117 -11.42 -0.93 25.33
CA LYS A 117 -11.41 -0.95 26.79
C LYS A 117 -10.31 -0.05 27.36
N LYS A 118 -9.08 -0.16 26.82
CA LYS A 118 -7.95 0.64 27.29
C LYS A 118 -8.13 2.12 26.99
N ILE A 119 -8.59 2.46 25.77
CA ILE A 119 -8.85 3.86 25.39
C ILE A 119 -9.96 4.47 26.25
N LYS A 120 -11.08 3.76 26.45
CA LYS A 120 -12.14 4.22 27.35
C LYS A 120 -11.64 4.42 28.78
N GLY A 121 -10.78 3.50 29.26
CA GLY A 121 -10.14 3.64 30.58
C GLY A 121 -9.30 4.90 30.69
N LEU A 122 -8.49 5.23 29.69
CA LEU A 122 -7.67 6.44 29.65
C LEU A 122 -8.52 7.72 29.57
N VAL A 123 -9.60 7.71 28.78
CA VAL A 123 -10.55 8.82 28.72
C VAL A 123 -11.31 8.99 30.03
N LYS A 124 -11.72 7.89 30.67
CA LYS A 124 -12.38 7.92 31.99
C LYS A 124 -11.48 8.54 33.05
N ALA A 125 -10.19 8.21 33.03
CA ALA A 125 -9.18 8.71 33.95
C ALA A 125 -8.65 10.12 33.59
N ASP A 126 -9.26 10.80 32.61
CA ASP A 126 -8.83 12.11 32.09
C ASP A 126 -7.35 12.16 31.60
N SER A 127 -6.76 10.98 31.32
CA SER A 127 -5.39 10.88 30.79
C SER A 127 -5.30 11.29 29.32
N ILE A 128 -6.39 11.12 28.58
CA ILE A 128 -6.54 11.55 27.17
C ILE A 128 -7.97 12.07 26.95
N LYS A 129 -8.14 12.91 25.92
CA LYS A 129 -9.44 13.37 25.43
C LYS A 129 -9.84 12.55 24.19
N PRO A 130 -11.14 12.43 23.87
CA PRO A 130 -11.58 11.80 22.61
C PRO A 130 -10.93 12.43 21.38
N SER A 131 -10.74 13.76 21.37
CA SER A 131 -10.07 14.51 20.29
C SER A 131 -8.61 14.09 20.05
N ASP A 132 -7.93 13.53 21.04
CA ASP A 132 -6.54 13.07 20.89
C ASP A 132 -6.44 11.87 19.93
N LEU A 133 -7.53 11.10 19.74
CA LEU A 133 -7.59 10.06 18.74
C LEU A 133 -7.51 10.63 17.31
N LYS A 134 -8.12 11.81 17.08
CA LYS A 134 -7.99 12.54 15.81
C LYS A 134 -6.57 13.08 15.64
N LEU A 135 -6.03 13.74 16.68
CA LEU A 135 -4.67 14.29 16.66
C LEU A 135 -3.62 13.21 16.38
N TYR A 136 -3.76 12.03 16.98
CA TYR A 136 -2.88 10.89 16.72
C TYR A 136 -2.85 10.50 15.24
N LEU A 137 -4.00 10.56 14.55
CA LEU A 137 -4.11 10.24 13.13
C LEU A 137 -3.63 11.37 12.21
N GLU A 138 -3.55 12.58 12.73
CA GLU A 138 -3.07 13.76 12.01
C GLU A 138 -1.58 14.03 12.27
N ASP A 139 -0.95 13.28 13.17
CA ASP A 139 0.50 13.37 13.39
C ASP A 139 1.24 13.00 12.10
N ALA A 140 2.01 13.96 11.58
CA ALA A 140 2.78 13.83 10.35
C ALA A 140 3.73 12.61 10.38
N ASN A 141 4.22 12.21 11.56
CA ASN A 141 5.07 11.04 11.70
C ASN A 141 4.32 9.73 11.41
N THR A 142 3.04 9.63 11.77
CA THR A 142 2.22 8.45 11.47
C THR A 142 2.01 8.30 9.96
N VAL A 143 1.84 9.41 9.24
CA VAL A 143 1.70 9.45 7.78
C VAL A 143 3.02 9.09 7.06
N MET A 144 4.16 9.45 7.63
CA MET A 144 5.48 9.14 7.06
C MET A 144 5.80 7.63 7.06
N PHE A 145 5.19 6.86 7.95
CA PHE A 145 5.37 5.39 8.02
C PHE A 145 4.30 4.59 7.28
N GLU A 146 3.29 5.23 6.74
CA GLU A 146 2.33 4.59 5.85
C GLU A 146 2.92 4.54 4.43
N THR A 147 3.26 3.34 3.98
CA THR A 147 3.62 3.14 2.58
C THR A 147 2.34 2.90 1.77
N PRO A 148 1.78 3.92 1.12
CA PRO A 148 0.49 3.80 0.42
C PRO A 148 0.60 3.04 -0.90
N ILE A 149 1.81 2.64 -1.29
CA ILE A 149 2.11 1.94 -2.53
C ILE A 149 2.18 0.42 -2.33
N ILE A 150 2.03 -0.33 -3.42
CA ILE A 150 2.12 -1.79 -3.41
C ILE A 150 3.53 -2.24 -3.00
N GLY A 151 4.57 -1.58 -3.53
CA GLY A 151 5.97 -1.89 -3.21
C GLY A 151 6.54 -3.02 -4.06
N ALA A 152 7.53 -3.72 -3.53
CA ALA A 152 8.22 -4.77 -4.27
C ALA A 152 7.33 -5.97 -4.57
N GLN A 153 7.23 -6.33 -5.85
CA GLN A 153 6.53 -7.52 -6.33
C GLN A 153 7.47 -8.42 -7.14
N VAL A 154 7.36 -9.72 -6.90
CA VAL A 154 8.12 -10.75 -7.62
C VAL A 154 7.20 -11.49 -8.58
N TYR A 155 7.57 -11.51 -9.83
CA TYR A 155 6.86 -12.24 -10.89
C TYR A 155 7.72 -13.35 -11.46
N ARG A 156 7.06 -14.40 -11.95
CA ARG A 156 7.69 -15.48 -12.70
C ARG A 156 6.98 -15.67 -14.02
N SER A 157 7.74 -15.82 -15.08
CA SER A 157 7.31 -16.30 -16.38
C SER A 157 7.86 -17.73 -16.60
N ASN A 158 7.10 -18.56 -17.30
CA ASN A 158 7.51 -19.90 -17.76
C ASN A 158 7.46 -20.03 -19.28
N ASP A 159 7.31 -18.94 -20.00
CA ASP A 159 7.14 -18.89 -21.47
C ASP A 159 7.98 -17.79 -22.12
N GLY A 160 9.14 -17.53 -21.55
CA GLY A 160 10.09 -16.57 -22.12
C GLY A 160 9.63 -15.11 -22.00
N GLY A 161 8.82 -14.80 -20.97
CA GLY A 161 8.39 -13.43 -20.65
C GLY A 161 7.06 -13.01 -21.29
N LEU A 162 6.33 -13.92 -21.93
CA LEU A 162 5.04 -13.59 -22.55
C LEU A 162 3.92 -13.46 -21.52
N ASN A 163 3.92 -14.35 -20.51
CA ASN A 163 2.97 -14.30 -19.39
C ASN A 163 3.70 -14.32 -18.06
N TRP A 164 3.16 -13.59 -17.08
CA TRP A 164 3.75 -13.39 -15.77
C TRP A 164 2.78 -13.71 -14.66
N THR A 165 3.24 -14.44 -13.66
CA THR A 165 2.48 -14.78 -12.46
C THR A 165 3.12 -14.15 -11.24
N LEU A 166 2.35 -13.40 -10.45
CA LEU A 166 2.80 -12.84 -9.17
C LEU A 166 3.12 -13.97 -8.19
N LYS A 167 4.27 -13.90 -7.53
CA LYS A 167 4.76 -14.92 -6.59
C LYS A 167 4.74 -14.49 -5.12
N ASN A 168 4.68 -13.19 -4.83
CA ASN A 168 4.48 -12.71 -3.48
C ASN A 168 3.10 -12.06 -3.34
N SER A 169 2.37 -12.44 -2.29
CA SER A 169 1.03 -11.92 -1.98
C SER A 169 0.99 -11.02 -0.74
N TYR A 170 2.15 -10.71 -0.15
CA TYR A 170 2.23 -9.86 1.03
C TYR A 170 2.73 -8.46 0.64
N TYR A 171 2.22 -7.49 1.36
CA TYR A 171 2.77 -6.15 1.37
C TYR A 171 3.75 -6.04 2.54
N LEU A 172 4.87 -5.37 2.34
CA LEU A 172 5.76 -5.01 3.44
C LEU A 172 5.05 -3.92 4.26
N ASP A 173 4.26 -4.36 5.23
CA ASP A 173 3.50 -3.43 6.07
C ASP A 173 4.34 -2.78 7.15
N ARG A 174 5.55 -3.29 7.39
CA ARG A 174 6.46 -2.77 8.42
C ARG A 174 7.89 -3.21 8.15
N LEU A 175 8.75 -2.28 8.05
CA LEU A 175 10.12 -2.42 8.47
C LEU A 175 10.25 -1.99 9.92
#